data_5c906c1b9a28d9789075b06a9f260e8c
#
_entry.id   5c906c1b9a28d9789075b06a9f260e8c
#
_cell.length_a   1.000
_cell.length_b   1.000
_cell.length_c   1.000
_cell.angle_alpha   90.00
_cell.angle_beta   90.00
_cell.angle_gamma   90.00
#
_symmetry.space_group_name_H-M   'P 1'
#
loop_
_entity.id
_entity.type
_entity.pdbx_description
1 polymer ?
#
loop_
_entity_poly.entity_id
_entity_poly.type
_entity_poly.pdbx_seq_one_letter_code
_entity_poly.pdbx_strand_id
1 'polypeptide(L)'
;VVNIIIKKEQNYRTGKINPKNLKVAAVIPIKGSNKKISNVPLLKYTISNLKRSKFINKIIVSTDNIETKKNAENLGAICPFIRSKELSESHVNLELVQKYSLSQMEKNGIFFDLIVHVEETFPFRPKNLIDNMIIHLLNKGLNTVVATKNESKPLWHEKNDGKYQRIDKIDDTSLEPSSGDIPREFKDKTYIGLNGLGIITYPELVRTGKIFSDKIGFYEVDSPLAAIEVRDNQSK
;
A
#
# COMPACT_ATOMS: atom_id res chain seq x y z
N VAL A 1 2.27 -28.98 -3.65
CA VAL A 1 2.53 -27.53 -3.66
C VAL A 1 1.48 -26.80 -2.84
N VAL A 2 0.18 -27.05 -3.09
CA VAL A 2 -0.94 -26.39 -2.36
C VAL A 2 -0.90 -26.70 -0.85
N ASN A 3 -0.62 -27.92 -0.44
CA ASN A 3 -0.52 -28.29 0.99
C ASN A 3 0.66 -27.65 1.73
N ILE A 4 1.74 -27.33 1.03
CA ILE A 4 2.89 -26.62 1.61
C ILE A 4 2.54 -25.13 1.83
N ILE A 5 1.79 -24.54 0.90
CA ILE A 5 1.33 -23.16 1.00
C ILE A 5 0.37 -23.03 2.19
N ILE A 6 -0.62 -23.91 2.32
CA ILE A 6 -1.60 -23.90 3.43
C ILE A 6 -0.92 -24.06 4.80
N LYS A 7 0.08 -24.96 4.93
CA LYS A 7 0.85 -25.10 6.17
C LYS A 7 1.66 -23.85 6.50
N LYS A 8 2.25 -23.18 5.49
CA LYS A 8 2.93 -21.91 5.69
C LYS A 8 1.96 -20.84 6.19
N GLU A 9 0.78 -20.68 5.57
CA GLU A 9 -0.23 -19.70 5.99
C GLU A 9 -0.65 -19.87 7.44
N GLN A 10 -0.89 -21.09 7.91
CA GLN A 10 -1.23 -21.35 9.31
C GLN A 10 -0.12 -20.89 10.26
N ASN A 11 1.14 -21.07 9.86
CA ASN A 11 2.28 -20.65 10.67
C ASN A 11 2.46 -19.12 10.69
N TYR A 12 2.18 -18.39 9.60
CA TYR A 12 2.20 -16.92 9.56
C TYR A 12 1.21 -16.32 10.56
N ARG A 13 0.00 -16.91 10.64
CA ARG A 13 -1.07 -16.45 11.54
C ARG A 13 -0.76 -16.68 13.03
N THR A 14 0.20 -17.51 13.37
CA THR A 14 0.57 -17.80 14.78
C THR A 14 1.75 -16.99 15.31
N GLY A 15 2.29 -16.05 14.53
CA GLY A 15 3.42 -15.21 14.93
C GLY A 15 4.76 -15.96 15.15
N LYS A 16 4.82 -17.24 14.78
CA LYS A 16 6.00 -18.09 14.99
C LYS A 16 7.05 -18.02 13.87
N ILE A 17 6.80 -17.23 12.82
CA ILE A 17 7.68 -17.16 11.65
C ILE A 17 8.63 -15.99 11.78
N ASN A 18 9.92 -16.28 11.61
CA ASN A 18 10.92 -15.24 11.45
C ASN A 18 10.73 -14.53 10.09
N PRO A 19 10.45 -13.22 10.06
CA PRO A 19 10.25 -12.49 8.81
C PRO A 19 11.42 -12.61 7.82
N LYS A 20 12.64 -12.86 8.30
CA LYS A 20 13.83 -13.07 7.44
C LYS A 20 13.74 -14.30 6.54
N ASN A 21 12.89 -15.26 6.87
CA ASN A 21 12.70 -16.49 6.09
C ASN A 21 11.61 -16.33 5.01
N LEU A 22 10.93 -15.17 4.97
CA LEU A 22 9.88 -14.90 4.01
C LEU A 22 10.45 -14.37 2.69
N LYS A 23 9.84 -14.77 1.60
CA LYS A 23 10.04 -14.17 0.28
C LYS A 23 9.07 -13.01 0.11
N VAL A 24 9.57 -11.79 0.20
CA VAL A 24 8.76 -10.57 0.13
C VAL A 24 9.05 -9.81 -1.16
N ALA A 25 8.00 -9.50 -1.92
CA ALA A 25 8.11 -8.61 -3.08
C ALA A 25 7.47 -7.25 -2.77
N ALA A 26 8.18 -6.16 -3.11
CA ALA A 26 7.57 -4.85 -3.24
C ALA A 26 7.17 -4.63 -4.70
N VAL A 27 5.91 -4.30 -4.94
CA VAL A 27 5.36 -4.04 -6.28
C VAL A 27 5.00 -2.56 -6.39
N ILE A 28 5.58 -1.88 -7.38
CA ILE A 28 5.40 -0.46 -7.67
C ILE A 28 4.69 -0.34 -9.02
N PRO A 29 3.38 -0.08 -9.05
CA PRO A 29 2.67 0.20 -10.30
C PRO A 29 2.97 1.64 -10.75
N ILE A 30 3.38 1.79 -12.00
CA ILE A 30 3.62 3.11 -12.61
C ILE A 30 2.93 3.13 -13.97
N LYS A 31 2.18 4.20 -14.24
CA LYS A 31 1.59 4.48 -15.53
C LYS A 31 2.36 5.62 -16.21
N GLY A 32 2.77 5.37 -17.46
CA GLY A 32 3.47 6.36 -18.27
C GLY A 32 4.89 6.68 -17.77
N SER A 33 5.30 7.94 -17.94
CA SER A 33 6.65 8.40 -17.58
C SER A 33 6.80 8.70 -16.08
N ASN A 34 8.04 8.58 -15.60
CA ASN A 34 8.38 8.89 -14.21
C ASN A 34 8.11 10.36 -13.85
N LYS A 35 7.39 10.59 -12.77
CA LYS A 35 7.26 11.91 -12.14
C LYS A 35 8.57 12.29 -11.46
N LYS A 36 8.84 13.61 -11.35
CA LYS A 36 10.09 14.12 -10.77
C LYS A 36 9.82 15.22 -9.75
N ILE A 37 10.67 15.28 -8.71
CA ILE A 37 10.84 16.43 -7.83
C ILE A 37 12.27 16.93 -8.03
N SER A 38 12.44 18.24 -8.32
CA SER A 38 13.76 18.86 -8.52
C SER A 38 14.66 18.03 -9.46
N ASN A 39 14.11 17.63 -10.61
CA ASN A 39 14.76 16.78 -11.62
C ASN A 39 15.11 15.33 -11.18
N VAL A 40 14.76 14.92 -9.97
CA VAL A 40 14.98 13.55 -9.49
C VAL A 40 13.69 12.75 -9.64
N PRO A 41 13.71 11.58 -10.33
CA PRO A 41 12.54 10.72 -10.44
C PRO A 41 12.00 10.28 -9.05
N LEU A 42 10.69 10.34 -8.85
CA LEU A 42 10.05 9.85 -7.62
C LEU A 42 10.35 8.39 -7.35
N LEU A 43 10.41 7.60 -8.40
CA LEU A 43 10.77 6.19 -8.35
C LEU A 43 12.13 5.95 -7.66
N LYS A 44 13.12 6.86 -7.83
CA LYS A 44 14.43 6.76 -7.18
C LYS A 44 14.30 6.82 -5.66
N TYR A 45 13.46 7.71 -5.12
CA TYR A 45 13.22 7.80 -3.67
C TYR A 45 12.58 6.51 -3.15
N THR A 46 11.57 6.01 -3.85
CA THR A 46 10.85 4.79 -3.45
C THR A 46 11.78 3.57 -3.49
N ILE A 47 12.50 3.33 -4.59
CA ILE A 47 13.42 2.18 -4.70
C ILE A 47 14.55 2.29 -3.65
N SER A 48 15.11 3.48 -3.44
CA SER A 48 16.17 3.68 -2.44
C SER A 48 15.67 3.41 -1.01
N ASN A 49 14.42 3.74 -0.70
CA ASN A 49 13.82 3.42 0.58
C ASN A 49 13.63 1.90 0.74
N LEU A 50 13.05 1.24 -0.26
CA LEU A 50 12.78 -0.20 -0.25
C LEU A 50 14.06 -1.05 -0.17
N LYS A 51 15.14 -0.63 -0.79
CA LYS A 51 16.45 -1.29 -0.70
C LYS A 51 17.04 -1.32 0.72
N ARG A 52 16.58 -0.45 1.61
CA ARG A 52 16.99 -0.42 3.02
C ARG A 52 16.19 -1.39 3.90
N SER A 53 15.13 -1.97 3.38
CA SER A 53 14.34 -2.96 4.09
C SER A 53 15.15 -4.22 4.33
N LYS A 54 14.98 -4.81 5.52
CA LYS A 54 15.62 -6.07 5.92
C LYS A 54 14.88 -7.30 5.39
N PHE A 55 13.66 -7.13 4.89
CA PHE A 55 12.77 -8.22 4.53
C PHE A 55 12.40 -8.26 3.05
N ILE A 56 12.50 -7.14 2.31
CA ILE A 56 12.22 -7.13 0.88
C ILE A 56 13.31 -7.86 0.10
N ASN A 57 12.93 -8.91 -0.62
CA ASN A 57 13.85 -9.69 -1.45
C ASN A 57 13.89 -9.20 -2.89
N LYS A 58 12.76 -8.71 -3.42
CA LYS A 58 12.68 -8.19 -4.79
C LYS A 58 11.81 -6.93 -4.83
N ILE A 59 12.27 -5.96 -5.63
CA ILE A 59 11.52 -4.75 -5.97
C ILE A 59 11.10 -4.88 -7.42
N ILE A 60 9.79 -4.87 -7.68
CA ILE A 60 9.19 -5.11 -8.98
C ILE A 60 8.46 -3.84 -9.40
N VAL A 61 8.78 -3.37 -10.61
CA VAL A 61 8.07 -2.25 -11.22
C VAL A 61 7.14 -2.79 -12.30
N SER A 62 5.85 -2.49 -12.19
CA SER A 62 4.83 -2.83 -13.17
C SER A 62 4.48 -1.58 -13.96
N THR A 63 4.94 -1.48 -15.20
CA THR A 63 4.74 -0.30 -16.06
C THR A 63 4.38 -0.68 -17.49
N ASP A 64 3.71 0.23 -18.18
CA ASP A 64 3.40 0.20 -19.62
C ASP A 64 4.43 0.96 -20.48
N ASN A 65 5.42 1.60 -19.83
CA ASN A 65 6.36 2.50 -20.48
C ASN A 65 7.79 1.91 -20.47
N ILE A 66 8.40 1.82 -21.67
CA ILE A 66 9.74 1.23 -21.84
C ILE A 66 10.83 2.07 -21.19
N GLU A 67 10.70 3.40 -21.22
CA GLU A 67 11.68 4.29 -20.58
C GLU A 67 11.62 4.14 -19.04
N THR A 68 10.42 4.09 -18.48
CA THR A 68 10.20 3.83 -17.05
C THR A 68 10.78 2.48 -16.65
N LYS A 69 10.62 1.43 -17.49
CA LYS A 69 11.26 0.12 -17.28
C LYS A 69 12.77 0.26 -17.20
N LYS A 70 13.43 0.88 -18.19
CA LYS A 70 14.89 1.08 -18.21
C LYS A 70 15.37 1.83 -16.96
N ASN A 71 14.66 2.89 -16.58
CA ASN A 71 14.98 3.67 -15.39
C ASN A 71 14.85 2.84 -14.10
N ALA A 72 13.82 2.00 -13.99
CA ALA A 72 13.64 1.10 -12.85
C ALA A 72 14.78 0.07 -12.74
N GLU A 73 15.16 -0.54 -13.87
CA GLU A 73 16.25 -1.51 -13.94
C GLU A 73 17.60 -0.88 -13.60
N ASN A 74 17.88 0.32 -14.08
CA ASN A 74 19.08 1.09 -13.72
C ASN A 74 19.13 1.44 -12.21
N LEU A 75 17.97 1.59 -11.59
CA LEU A 75 17.85 1.79 -10.15
C LEU A 75 17.91 0.46 -9.36
N GLY A 76 18.02 -0.69 -10.05
CA GLY A 76 18.17 -2.02 -9.47
C GLY A 76 16.84 -2.65 -9.01
N ALA A 77 15.71 -2.21 -9.53
CA ALA A 77 14.47 -2.96 -9.52
C ALA A 77 14.41 -3.94 -10.71
N ILE A 78 13.47 -4.86 -10.69
CA ILE A 78 13.18 -5.72 -11.83
C ILE A 78 11.86 -5.31 -12.50
N CYS A 79 11.81 -5.42 -13.81
CA CYS A 79 10.61 -5.15 -14.59
C CYS A 79 10.39 -6.33 -15.56
N PRO A 80 9.86 -7.47 -15.07
CA PRO A 80 9.87 -8.74 -15.79
C PRO A 80 8.89 -8.78 -16.98
N PHE A 81 8.02 -7.79 -17.10
CA PHE A 81 7.04 -7.65 -18.17
C PHE A 81 6.77 -6.18 -18.48
N ILE A 82 6.19 -5.90 -19.63
CA ILE A 82 5.52 -4.63 -19.94
C ILE A 82 4.03 -4.85 -19.79
N ARG A 83 3.38 -4.01 -19.00
CA ARG A 83 1.93 -4.05 -18.80
C ARG A 83 1.21 -3.61 -20.07
N SER A 84 0.13 -4.31 -20.43
CA SER A 84 -0.68 -3.93 -21.60
C SER A 84 -1.36 -2.57 -21.39
N LYS A 85 -1.71 -1.93 -22.51
CA LYS A 85 -2.40 -0.63 -22.49
C LYS A 85 -3.76 -0.71 -21.81
N GLU A 86 -4.51 -1.80 -22.00
CA GLU A 86 -5.82 -2.01 -21.38
C GLU A 86 -5.72 -2.00 -19.85
N LEU A 87 -4.65 -2.58 -19.29
CA LEU A 87 -4.40 -2.55 -17.84
C LEU A 87 -3.79 -1.24 -17.35
N SER A 88 -3.60 -0.29 -18.26
CA SER A 88 -3.07 1.05 -17.96
C SER A 88 -4.10 2.15 -18.18
N GLU A 89 -5.35 1.81 -18.48
CA GLU A 89 -6.45 2.74 -18.58
C GLU A 89 -6.81 3.37 -17.23
N SER A 90 -7.42 4.56 -17.24
CA SER A 90 -7.71 5.32 -16.02
C SER A 90 -8.78 4.68 -15.13
N HIS A 91 -9.64 3.84 -15.72
CA HIS A 91 -10.69 3.12 -15.00
C HIS A 91 -10.24 1.79 -14.41
N VAL A 92 -9.01 1.34 -14.71
CA VAL A 92 -8.47 0.09 -14.17
C VAL A 92 -8.05 0.31 -12.73
N ASN A 93 -8.66 -0.45 -11.84
CA ASN A 93 -8.32 -0.38 -10.42
C ASN A 93 -6.98 -1.05 -10.12
N LEU A 94 -6.43 -0.68 -8.98
CA LEU A 94 -5.12 -1.13 -8.53
C LEU A 94 -5.07 -2.64 -8.31
N GLU A 95 -6.17 -3.22 -7.83
CA GLU A 95 -6.29 -4.65 -7.55
C GLU A 95 -6.05 -5.50 -8.79
N LEU A 96 -6.59 -5.09 -9.93
CA LEU A 96 -6.36 -5.77 -11.21
C LEU A 96 -4.90 -5.67 -11.66
N VAL A 97 -4.27 -4.51 -11.48
CA VAL A 97 -2.84 -4.31 -11.79
C VAL A 97 -1.97 -5.20 -10.90
N GLN A 98 -2.29 -5.31 -9.62
CA GLN A 98 -1.57 -6.16 -8.67
C GLN A 98 -1.74 -7.65 -9.00
N LYS A 99 -2.98 -8.08 -9.27
CA LYS A 99 -3.30 -9.45 -9.70
C LYS A 99 -2.53 -9.83 -10.97
N TYR A 100 -2.54 -8.95 -11.97
CA TYR A 100 -1.78 -9.17 -13.21
C TYR A 100 -0.28 -9.30 -12.92
N SER A 101 0.28 -8.37 -12.15
CA SER A 101 1.71 -8.37 -11.82
C SER A 101 2.12 -9.66 -11.11
N LEU A 102 1.33 -10.10 -10.11
CA LEU A 102 1.56 -11.37 -9.42
C LEU A 102 1.47 -12.56 -10.38
N SER A 103 0.43 -12.61 -11.22
CA SER A 103 0.26 -13.67 -12.22
C SER A 103 1.45 -13.77 -13.18
N GLN A 104 1.99 -12.65 -13.66
CA GLN A 104 3.17 -12.65 -14.53
C GLN A 104 4.42 -13.19 -13.82
N MET A 105 4.60 -12.88 -12.56
CA MET A 105 5.71 -13.41 -11.76
C MET A 105 5.58 -14.93 -11.55
N GLU A 106 4.38 -15.40 -11.19
CA GLU A 106 4.11 -16.81 -10.95
C GLU A 106 4.24 -17.66 -12.22
N LYS A 107 3.83 -17.14 -13.39
CA LYS A 107 4.07 -17.77 -14.70
C LYS A 107 5.56 -17.97 -14.99
N ASN A 108 6.42 -17.10 -14.47
CA ASN A 108 7.87 -17.21 -14.58
C ASN A 108 8.50 -17.99 -13.42
N GLY A 109 7.70 -18.73 -12.62
CA GLY A 109 8.19 -19.54 -11.49
C GLY A 109 8.63 -18.74 -10.28
N ILE A 110 8.27 -17.47 -10.19
CA ILE A 110 8.66 -16.57 -9.10
C ILE A 110 7.49 -16.46 -8.11
N PHE A 111 7.66 -17.01 -6.92
CA PHE A 111 6.64 -17.04 -5.87
C PHE A 111 7.10 -16.26 -4.65
N PHE A 112 6.16 -15.59 -3.98
CA PHE A 112 6.37 -14.81 -2.77
C PHE A 112 5.45 -15.24 -1.66
N ASP A 113 5.84 -14.95 -0.43
CA ASP A 113 5.07 -15.20 0.78
C ASP A 113 4.28 -13.94 1.20
N LEU A 114 4.79 -12.74 0.88
CA LEU A 114 4.12 -11.45 1.10
C LEU A 114 4.30 -10.52 -0.11
N ILE A 115 3.27 -9.75 -0.36
CA ILE A 115 3.28 -8.66 -1.34
C ILE A 115 3.16 -7.33 -0.61
N VAL A 116 4.08 -6.44 -0.89
CA VAL A 116 4.08 -5.05 -0.43
C VAL A 116 3.70 -4.17 -1.61
N HIS A 117 2.55 -3.54 -1.53
CA HIS A 117 2.15 -2.51 -2.49
C HIS A 117 2.66 -1.15 -2.03
N VAL A 118 3.33 -0.42 -2.91
CA VAL A 118 3.77 0.96 -2.70
C VAL A 118 3.69 1.75 -3.99
N GLU A 119 3.43 3.06 -3.90
CA GLU A 119 3.45 3.97 -5.04
C GLU A 119 4.66 4.90 -4.98
N GLU A 120 5.12 5.36 -6.15
CA GLU A 120 6.20 6.35 -6.23
C GLU A 120 5.77 7.72 -5.71
N THR A 121 4.47 7.99 -5.69
CA THR A 121 3.87 9.27 -5.28
C THR A 121 4.08 9.62 -3.80
N PHE A 122 4.60 8.68 -2.99
CA PHE A 122 4.96 8.89 -1.59
C PHE A 122 6.50 8.86 -1.40
N PRO A 123 7.22 9.94 -1.78
CA PRO A 123 8.69 9.96 -1.75
C PRO A 123 9.28 10.00 -0.35
N PHE A 124 8.55 10.50 0.64
CA PHE A 124 9.02 10.70 2.01
C PHE A 124 8.66 9.53 2.95
N ARG A 125 8.68 8.30 2.43
CA ARG A 125 8.41 7.09 3.21
C ARG A 125 9.42 6.96 4.35
N PRO A 126 8.95 6.82 5.62
CA PRO A 126 9.83 6.68 6.78
C PRO A 126 10.75 5.46 6.66
N LYS A 127 11.96 5.59 7.22
CA LYS A 127 12.89 4.47 7.33
C LYS A 127 12.25 3.36 8.18
N ASN A 128 12.43 2.11 7.77
CA ASN A 128 11.91 0.90 8.42
C ASN A 128 10.38 0.79 8.46
N LEU A 129 9.61 1.69 7.82
CA LEU A 129 8.15 1.60 7.83
C LEU A 129 7.67 0.22 7.35
N ILE A 130 8.14 -0.22 6.19
CA ILE A 130 7.71 -1.50 5.59
C ILE A 130 8.10 -2.68 6.49
N ASP A 131 9.30 -2.66 7.07
CA ASP A 131 9.75 -3.70 8.00
C ASP A 131 8.85 -3.78 9.23
N ASN A 132 8.51 -2.63 9.80
CA ASN A 132 7.63 -2.55 10.97
C ASN A 132 6.20 -3.02 10.65
N MET A 133 5.69 -2.67 9.47
CA MET A 133 4.38 -3.12 8.99
C MET A 133 4.34 -4.63 8.77
N ILE A 134 5.41 -5.24 8.23
CA ILE A 134 5.54 -6.70 8.09
C ILE A 134 5.50 -7.37 9.47
N ILE A 135 6.28 -6.86 10.42
CA ILE A 135 6.29 -7.36 11.79
C ILE A 135 4.90 -7.22 12.44
N HIS A 136 4.23 -6.08 12.22
CA HIS A 136 2.88 -5.84 12.74
C HIS A 136 1.86 -6.83 12.18
N LEU A 137 1.88 -7.08 10.86
CA LEU A 137 1.02 -8.06 10.20
C LEU A 137 1.18 -9.44 10.83
N LEU A 138 2.43 -9.90 10.99
CA LEU A 138 2.72 -11.23 11.52
C LEU A 138 2.34 -11.38 12.99
N ASN A 139 2.70 -10.39 13.84
CA ASN A 139 2.45 -10.42 15.28
C ASN A 139 0.96 -10.35 15.62
N LYS A 140 0.18 -9.64 14.82
CA LYS A 140 -1.27 -9.50 15.02
C LYS A 140 -2.09 -10.56 14.28
N GLY A 141 -1.47 -11.41 13.49
CA GLY A 141 -2.16 -12.43 12.69
C GLY A 141 -3.14 -11.84 11.67
N LEU A 142 -2.78 -10.70 11.09
CA LEU A 142 -3.60 -9.97 10.12
C LEU A 142 -3.41 -10.53 8.72
N ASN A 143 -4.39 -10.35 7.85
CA ASN A 143 -4.28 -10.71 6.43
C ASN A 143 -3.80 -9.53 5.58
N THR A 144 -4.12 -8.31 6.01
CA THR A 144 -3.69 -7.07 5.36
C THR A 144 -3.32 -6.03 6.41
N VAL A 145 -2.26 -5.26 6.16
CA VAL A 145 -1.90 -4.06 6.93
C VAL A 145 -1.77 -2.89 6.00
N VAL A 146 -2.38 -1.77 6.38
CA VAL A 146 -2.36 -0.50 5.64
C VAL A 146 -1.64 0.55 6.46
N ALA A 147 -0.75 1.33 5.82
CA ALA A 147 -0.22 2.54 6.43
C ALA A 147 -1.33 3.58 6.55
N THR A 148 -1.49 4.15 7.73
CA THR A 148 -2.56 5.11 8.00
C THR A 148 -2.04 6.32 8.78
N LYS A 149 -2.80 7.40 8.71
CA LYS A 149 -2.65 8.56 9.56
C LYS A 149 -3.92 8.72 10.39
N ASN A 150 -3.76 8.97 11.68
CA ASN A 150 -4.89 9.36 12.52
C ASN A 150 -5.38 10.75 12.11
N GLU A 151 -6.69 10.89 11.96
CA GLU A 151 -7.33 12.17 11.67
C GLU A 151 -8.21 12.60 12.84
N SER A 152 -7.85 13.74 13.42
CA SER A 152 -8.58 14.32 14.56
C SER A 152 -9.51 15.46 14.15
N LYS A 153 -9.47 15.87 12.88
CA LYS A 153 -10.34 16.92 12.37
C LYS A 153 -11.74 16.39 12.14
N PRO A 154 -12.76 17.25 12.24
CA PRO A 154 -14.12 16.88 11.84
C PRO A 154 -14.15 16.42 10.38
N LEU A 155 -14.81 15.29 10.13
CA LEU A 155 -15.03 14.76 8.79
C LEU A 155 -16.51 14.93 8.44
N TRP A 156 -16.76 15.46 7.24
CA TRP A 156 -18.10 15.73 6.73
C TRP A 156 -18.32 14.99 5.41
N HIS A 157 -19.52 14.48 5.24
CA HIS A 157 -19.98 13.85 4.01
C HIS A 157 -21.16 14.66 3.44
N GLU A 158 -21.07 15.02 2.17
CA GLU A 158 -22.17 15.62 1.43
C GLU A 158 -23.07 14.52 0.88
N LYS A 159 -24.34 14.55 1.25
CA LYS A 159 -25.36 13.62 0.74
C LYS A 159 -25.87 14.06 -0.63
N ASN A 160 -26.52 13.15 -1.36
CA ASN A 160 -27.09 13.42 -2.68
C ASN A 160 -28.18 14.51 -2.67
N ASP A 161 -28.76 14.82 -1.51
CA ASP A 161 -29.74 15.89 -1.32
C ASP A 161 -29.11 17.25 -0.97
N GLY A 162 -27.77 17.35 -1.06
CA GLY A 162 -27.01 18.56 -0.74
C GLY A 162 -26.84 18.84 0.75
N LYS A 163 -27.29 17.94 1.64
CA LYS A 163 -27.08 18.08 3.08
C LYS A 163 -25.73 17.49 3.50
N TYR A 164 -25.15 18.09 4.53
CA TYR A 164 -23.90 17.63 5.12
C TYR A 164 -24.17 16.79 6.36
N GLN A 165 -23.45 15.67 6.47
CA GLN A 165 -23.47 14.80 7.64
C GLN A 165 -22.07 14.68 8.18
N ARG A 166 -21.91 14.85 9.48
CA ARG A 166 -20.66 14.57 10.18
C ARG A 166 -20.48 13.06 10.33
N ILE A 167 -19.27 12.55 10.04
CA ILE A 167 -18.97 11.11 10.07
C ILE A 167 -17.96 10.69 11.14
N ASP A 168 -17.32 11.64 11.83
CA ASP A 168 -16.52 11.38 13.03
C ASP A 168 -17.47 11.29 14.23
N LYS A 169 -17.91 10.09 14.56
CA LYS A 169 -18.94 9.82 15.60
C LYS A 169 -18.34 9.55 16.97
N ILE A 170 -19.18 9.74 18.01
CA ILE A 170 -19.03 9.08 19.31
C ILE A 170 -20.12 8.01 19.32
N ASP A 171 -19.76 6.74 19.44
CA ASP A 171 -20.68 5.59 19.34
C ASP A 171 -21.62 5.66 18.12
N ASP A 172 -22.69 4.91 18.10
CA ASP A 172 -23.66 4.88 16.99
C ASP A 172 -24.57 6.11 16.86
N THR A 173 -24.36 7.14 17.68
CA THR A 173 -25.17 8.36 17.63
C THR A 173 -24.71 9.27 16.50
N SER A 174 -25.61 9.58 15.57
CA SER A 174 -25.40 10.64 14.59
C SER A 174 -25.39 11.98 15.32
N LEU A 175 -24.26 12.69 15.28
CA LEU A 175 -24.20 14.06 15.79
C LEU A 175 -24.96 14.97 14.82
N GLU A 176 -25.90 15.73 15.34
CA GLU A 176 -26.51 16.82 14.60
C GLU A 176 -25.44 17.85 14.22
N PRO A 177 -25.54 18.50 13.06
CA PRO A 177 -24.59 19.54 12.64
C PRO A 177 -24.45 20.67 13.65
N SER A 178 -25.47 20.90 14.47
CA SER A 178 -25.53 21.90 15.54
C SER A 178 -24.82 21.50 16.84
N SER A 179 -24.37 20.26 16.97
CA SER A 179 -23.81 19.73 18.24
C SER A 179 -22.44 20.29 18.65
N GLY A 180 -21.90 21.23 17.88
CA GLY A 180 -20.59 21.83 18.20
C GLY A 180 -19.41 20.89 17.95
N ASP A 181 -18.23 21.30 18.40
CA ASP A 181 -17.03 20.47 18.28
C ASP A 181 -16.87 19.58 19.52
N ILE A 182 -16.49 18.32 19.29
CA ILE A 182 -16.26 17.35 20.35
C ILE A 182 -14.81 17.40 20.77
N PRO A 183 -14.49 17.46 22.09
CA PRO A 183 -13.13 17.35 22.55
C PRO A 183 -12.45 16.09 22.00
N ARG A 184 -11.16 16.21 21.66
CA ARG A 184 -10.41 15.13 20.97
C ARG A 184 -10.36 13.81 21.72
N GLU A 185 -10.37 13.87 23.06
CA GLU A 185 -10.36 12.71 23.94
C GLU A 185 -11.64 11.87 23.89
N PHE A 186 -12.76 12.46 23.42
CA PHE A 186 -14.04 11.78 23.26
C PHE A 186 -14.37 11.41 21.82
N LYS A 187 -13.46 11.70 20.85
CA LYS A 187 -13.68 11.31 19.47
C LYS A 187 -13.22 9.88 19.24
N ASP A 188 -13.99 9.15 18.45
CA ASP A 188 -13.53 7.89 17.88
C ASP A 188 -12.29 8.10 17.01
N LYS A 189 -11.38 7.14 17.05
CA LYS A 189 -10.21 7.18 16.17
C LYS A 189 -10.62 6.98 14.72
N THR A 190 -10.44 8.02 13.95
CA THR A 190 -10.66 7.98 12.50
C THR A 190 -9.32 7.94 11.78
N TYR A 191 -9.19 7.09 10.77
CA TYR A 191 -7.94 6.90 10.04
C TYR A 191 -8.08 7.24 8.57
N ILE A 192 -7.10 7.95 8.04
CA ILE A 192 -6.92 8.13 6.60
C ILE A 192 -5.96 7.04 6.13
N GLY A 193 -6.40 6.21 5.16
CA GLY A 193 -5.54 5.21 4.52
C GLY A 193 -4.54 5.88 3.58
N LEU A 194 -3.25 5.61 3.81
CA LEU A 194 -2.16 6.04 2.95
C LEU A 194 -1.72 4.87 2.06
N ASN A 195 -2.61 4.45 1.17
CA ASN A 195 -2.48 3.20 0.42
C ASN A 195 -1.18 3.12 -0.39
N GLY A 196 -0.80 4.21 -1.06
CA GLY A 196 0.44 4.25 -1.83
C GLY A 196 1.70 4.36 -0.97
N LEU A 197 1.57 4.74 0.31
CA LEU A 197 2.68 4.72 1.26
C LEU A 197 3.05 3.28 1.62
N GLY A 198 2.06 2.40 1.82
CA GLY A 198 2.27 0.98 2.03
C GLY A 198 1.01 0.19 2.34
N ILE A 199 0.82 -0.91 1.60
CA ILE A 199 -0.10 -1.99 1.95
C ILE A 199 0.68 -3.29 1.90
N ILE A 200 0.49 -4.15 2.90
CA ILE A 200 1.10 -5.48 2.93
C ILE A 200 0.00 -6.51 3.01
N THR A 201 0.07 -7.51 2.15
CA THR A 201 -0.93 -8.57 2.09
C THR A 201 -0.32 -9.89 1.60
N TYR A 202 -1.09 -10.97 1.71
CA TYR A 202 -0.70 -12.28 1.20
C TYR A 202 -1.05 -12.43 -0.29
N PRO A 203 -0.24 -13.19 -1.07
CA PRO A 203 -0.49 -13.44 -2.49
C PRO A 203 -1.87 -14.05 -2.78
N GLU A 204 -2.40 -14.86 -1.87
CA GLU A 204 -3.72 -15.50 -2.00
C GLU A 204 -4.82 -14.46 -2.22
N LEU A 205 -4.76 -13.38 -1.44
CA LEU A 205 -5.75 -12.31 -1.56
C LEU A 205 -5.62 -11.58 -2.90
N VAL A 206 -4.37 -11.28 -3.31
CA VAL A 206 -4.08 -10.65 -4.60
C VAL A 206 -4.55 -11.50 -5.78
N ARG A 207 -4.40 -12.84 -5.72
CA ARG A 207 -4.91 -13.75 -6.76
C ARG A 207 -6.42 -13.66 -6.94
N THR A 208 -7.16 -13.38 -5.89
CA THR A 208 -8.63 -13.16 -5.99
C THR A 208 -9.00 -11.79 -6.56
N GLY A 209 -8.04 -10.91 -6.79
CA GLY A 209 -8.28 -9.53 -7.22
C GLY A 209 -8.70 -8.60 -6.08
N LYS A 210 -8.27 -8.91 -4.86
CA LYS A 210 -8.51 -8.09 -3.65
C LYS A 210 -7.18 -7.69 -3.03
N ILE A 211 -7.18 -6.58 -2.31
CA ILE A 211 -6.05 -6.14 -1.49
C ILE A 211 -6.45 -6.10 -0.02
N PHE A 212 -7.73 -5.87 0.25
CA PHE A 212 -8.29 -5.82 1.60
C PHE A 212 -9.04 -7.11 1.94
N SER A 213 -9.01 -7.49 3.21
CA SER A 213 -9.68 -8.67 3.76
C SER A 213 -10.43 -8.32 5.05
N ASP A 214 -11.17 -9.27 5.59
CA ASP A 214 -11.91 -9.09 6.85
C ASP A 214 -10.96 -8.91 8.07
N LYS A 215 -9.70 -9.40 7.96
CA LYS A 215 -8.65 -9.20 8.97
C LYS A 215 -7.67 -8.12 8.53
N ILE A 216 -8.17 -6.92 8.34
CA ILE A 216 -7.36 -5.73 8.06
C ILE A 216 -6.85 -5.12 9.37
N GLY A 217 -5.62 -4.64 9.37
CA GLY A 217 -5.05 -3.82 10.44
C GLY A 217 -4.46 -2.54 9.91
N PHE A 218 -4.36 -1.57 10.78
CA PHE A 218 -3.77 -0.27 10.49
C PHE A 218 -2.43 -0.12 11.18
N TYR A 219 -1.47 0.45 10.47
CA TYR A 219 -0.20 0.89 11.00
C TYR A 219 -0.13 2.41 10.94
N GLU A 220 -0.27 3.03 12.10
CA GLU A 220 -0.28 4.50 12.23
C GLU A 220 1.12 5.06 11.98
N VAL A 221 1.19 6.11 11.17
CA VAL A 221 2.43 6.78 10.77
C VAL A 221 2.44 8.19 11.34
N ASP A 222 3.34 8.45 12.29
CA ASP A 222 3.42 9.73 13.01
C ASP A 222 4.07 10.85 12.18
N SER A 223 4.81 10.51 11.12
CA SER A 223 5.51 11.51 10.31
C SER A 223 4.56 12.29 9.40
N PRO A 224 4.41 13.61 9.58
CA PRO A 224 3.58 14.43 8.70
C PRO A 224 4.04 14.40 7.23
N LEU A 225 5.35 14.30 7.00
CA LEU A 225 5.93 14.25 5.66
C LEU A 225 5.55 12.95 4.93
N ALA A 226 5.33 11.86 5.66
CA ALA A 226 4.94 10.59 5.05
C ALA A 226 3.57 10.63 4.39
N ALA A 227 2.68 11.53 4.84
CA ALA A 227 1.36 11.71 4.25
C ALA A 227 1.35 12.60 3.00
N ILE A 228 2.50 13.18 2.63
CA ILE A 228 2.61 14.00 1.42
C ILE A 228 2.60 13.09 0.19
N GLU A 229 1.58 13.25 -0.63
CA GLU A 229 1.43 12.57 -1.90
C GLU A 229 1.70 13.55 -3.06
N VAL A 230 2.62 13.19 -3.94
CA VAL A 230 3.03 14.01 -5.08
C VAL A 230 2.39 13.46 -6.35
N ARG A 231 1.19 13.96 -6.71
CA ARG A 231 0.46 13.50 -7.92
C ARG A 231 0.60 14.44 -9.12
N ASP A 232 0.69 15.72 -8.90
CA ASP A 232 0.67 16.77 -9.93
C ASP A 232 1.66 17.91 -9.63
N ASN A 233 1.59 18.98 -10.44
CA ASN A 233 2.47 20.13 -10.27
C ASN A 233 2.13 20.97 -9.03
N GLN A 234 0.92 20.85 -8.46
CA GLN A 234 0.52 21.59 -7.25
C GLN A 234 1.02 20.89 -5.98
N SER A 235 1.27 19.58 -6.05
CA SER A 235 1.80 18.79 -4.93
C SER A 235 3.33 18.71 -4.91
N LYS A 236 4.02 19.39 -5.84
CA LYS A 236 5.48 19.49 -5.89
C LYS A 236 5.95 20.73 -5.16
#